data_9c4c808dc0e1d7708967dc501ea8833d
#
_entry.id   9c4c808dc0e1d7708967dc501ea8833d
#
_cell.length_a   1.000
_cell.length_b   1.000
_cell.length_c   1.000
_cell.angle_alpha   90.00
_cell.angle_beta   90.00
_cell.angle_gamma   90.00
#
_symmetry.space_group_name_H-M   'P 1'
#
loop_
_entity.id
_entity.type
_entity.pdbx_description
1 polymer ?
#
loop_
_entity_poly.entity_id
_entity_poly.type
_entity_poly.pdbx_seq_one_letter_code
_entity_poly.pdbx_strand_id
1 'polypeptide(L)'
;ELIDRSVCQLLEVKAFLQQKQEKLALGLSASHGKIERIHLPKRHILLSAPITGAYDEHDFSVAADFSLRLKTIFGLYDNFGSRISIQNISSGNFNDYDCFFSYGRNDAGQYDAVLPAGEYLRAFSVGSWDRLKDVYDRLLSFAQEHELTLTGFAYEEGLNEMALRELDDYITMITVAYTAQPASTIS
;
A
#
# COMPACT_ATOMS: atom_id res chain seq x y z
N GLU A 1 -24.59 11.56 -25.78
CA GLU A 1 -23.62 10.43 -25.89
C GLU A 1 -22.14 10.86 -25.85
N LEU A 2 -21.67 11.79 -26.75
CA LEU A 2 -20.28 12.28 -26.71
C LEU A 2 -19.99 13.16 -25.49
N ILE A 3 -20.90 14.06 -25.18
CA ILE A 3 -20.83 14.94 -24.02
C ILE A 3 -20.87 14.13 -22.73
N ASP A 4 -21.73 13.13 -22.63
CA ASP A 4 -21.85 12.29 -21.44
C ASP A 4 -20.56 11.51 -21.16
N ARG A 5 -19.94 10.97 -22.22
CA ARG A 5 -18.61 10.32 -22.11
C ARG A 5 -17.54 11.28 -21.64
N SER A 6 -17.51 12.50 -22.18
CA SER A 6 -16.53 13.50 -21.76
C SER A 6 -16.74 13.92 -20.30
N VAL A 7 -17.98 14.06 -19.86
CA VAL A 7 -18.31 14.36 -18.46
C VAL A 7 -17.85 13.21 -17.53
N CYS A 8 -18.13 11.96 -17.89
CA CYS A 8 -17.67 10.80 -17.12
C CYS A 8 -16.13 10.77 -17.01
N GLN A 9 -15.41 10.98 -18.12
CA GLN A 9 -13.95 11.03 -18.10
C GLN A 9 -13.41 12.17 -17.20
N LEU A 10 -14.01 13.35 -17.25
CA LEU A 10 -13.60 14.47 -16.40
C LEU A 10 -13.86 14.18 -14.92
N LEU A 11 -14.96 13.50 -14.59
CA LEU A 11 -15.23 13.09 -13.20
C LEU A 11 -14.23 12.05 -12.70
N GLU A 12 -13.82 11.10 -13.55
CA GLU A 12 -12.77 10.13 -13.22
C GLU A 12 -11.41 10.79 -12.99
N VAL A 13 -11.02 11.74 -13.85
CA VAL A 13 -9.78 12.53 -13.68
C VAL A 13 -9.85 13.34 -12.39
N LYS A 14 -10.99 13.97 -12.09
CA LYS A 14 -11.17 14.73 -10.84
C LYS A 14 -11.00 13.83 -9.62
N ALA A 15 -11.65 12.66 -9.60
CA ALA A 15 -11.53 11.70 -8.50
C ALA A 15 -10.08 11.22 -8.32
N PHE A 16 -9.39 10.94 -9.42
CA PHE A 16 -7.97 10.60 -9.39
C PHE A 16 -7.10 11.69 -8.77
N LEU A 17 -7.28 12.94 -9.20
CA LEU A 17 -6.51 14.08 -8.66
C LEU A 17 -6.82 14.33 -7.18
N GLN A 18 -8.07 14.16 -6.76
CA GLN A 18 -8.46 14.26 -5.35
C GLN A 18 -7.75 13.18 -4.50
N GLN A 19 -7.72 11.94 -4.97
CA GLN A 19 -7.00 10.86 -4.28
C GLN A 19 -5.49 11.16 -4.17
N LYS A 20 -4.87 11.70 -5.22
CA LYS A 20 -3.46 12.13 -5.17
C LYS A 20 -3.23 13.26 -4.18
N GLN A 21 -4.13 14.23 -4.12
CA GLN A 21 -4.07 15.32 -3.15
C GLN A 21 -4.18 14.80 -1.71
N GLU A 22 -5.09 13.87 -1.45
CA GLU A 22 -5.23 13.24 -0.13
C GLU A 22 -3.97 12.49 0.29
N LYS A 23 -3.36 11.71 -0.63
CA LYS A 23 -2.09 11.03 -0.37
C LYS A 23 -0.96 12.01 -0.05
N LEU A 24 -0.83 13.09 -0.82
CA LEU A 24 0.16 14.14 -0.55
C LEU A 24 -0.08 14.83 0.80
N ALA A 25 -1.33 15.16 1.12
CA ALA A 25 -1.68 15.77 2.40
C ALA A 25 -1.35 14.84 3.58
N LEU A 26 -1.60 13.55 3.41
CA LEU A 26 -1.20 12.54 4.39
C LEU A 26 0.32 12.47 4.54
N GLY A 27 1.06 12.51 3.43
CA GLY A 27 2.52 12.54 3.42
C GLY A 27 3.10 13.75 4.16
N LEU A 28 2.49 14.94 4.02
CA LEU A 28 2.92 16.14 4.73
C LEU A 28 2.79 16.03 6.26
N SER A 29 1.91 15.18 6.76
CA SER A 29 1.74 14.90 8.20
C SER A 29 2.52 13.68 8.68
N ALA A 30 3.20 12.99 7.75
CA ALA A 30 3.97 11.80 8.06
C ALA A 30 5.27 12.15 8.79
N SER A 31 5.65 11.32 9.72
CA SER A 31 6.98 11.33 10.35
C SER A 31 7.53 9.91 10.42
N HIS A 32 8.83 9.77 10.21
CA HIS A 32 9.49 8.47 10.19
C HIS A 32 9.22 7.68 11.48
N GLY A 33 8.74 6.45 11.34
CA GLY A 33 8.42 5.56 12.44
C GLY A 33 7.14 5.89 13.22
N LYS A 34 6.34 6.88 12.80
CA LYS A 34 5.00 7.11 13.35
C LYS A 34 4.10 5.94 13.03
N ILE A 35 3.39 5.41 14.04
CA ILE A 35 2.42 4.32 13.92
C ILE A 35 1.06 4.79 14.40
N GLU A 36 0.02 4.49 13.64
CA GLU A 36 -1.36 4.86 13.92
C GLU A 36 -2.27 3.64 13.82
N ARG A 37 -3.26 3.53 14.70
CA ARG A 37 -4.39 2.60 14.53
C ARG A 37 -5.45 3.28 13.68
N ILE A 38 -5.89 2.60 12.63
CA ILE A 38 -6.90 3.13 11.72
C ILE A 38 -7.93 2.05 11.40
N HIS A 39 -9.16 2.48 11.12
CA HIS A 39 -10.17 1.60 10.55
C HIS A 39 -10.26 1.84 9.04
N LEU A 40 -10.15 0.80 8.24
CA LEU A 40 -10.31 0.88 6.80
C LEU A 40 -11.60 0.21 6.35
N PRO A 41 -12.32 0.80 5.39
CA PRO A 41 -13.43 0.13 4.73
C PRO A 41 -12.89 -1.00 3.84
N LYS A 42 -13.79 -1.90 3.44
CA LYS A 42 -13.51 -2.90 2.41
C LYS A 42 -13.00 -2.21 1.13
N ARG A 43 -11.91 -2.72 0.56
CA ARG A 43 -11.33 -2.25 -0.71
C ARG A 43 -11.06 -3.40 -1.66
N HIS A 44 -11.30 -3.19 -2.93
CA HIS A 44 -10.85 -4.10 -3.97
C HIS A 44 -9.42 -3.77 -4.37
N ILE A 45 -8.62 -4.78 -4.68
CA ILE A 45 -7.24 -4.62 -5.12
C ILE A 45 -6.96 -5.41 -6.40
N LEU A 46 -6.10 -4.84 -7.23
CA LEU A 46 -5.48 -5.46 -8.37
C LEU A 46 -4.08 -5.92 -7.96
N LEU A 47 -3.67 -7.07 -8.43
CA LEU A 47 -2.36 -7.66 -8.13
C LEU A 47 -1.60 -7.91 -9.44
N SER A 48 -0.29 -7.73 -9.42
CA SER A 48 0.59 -8.14 -10.52
C SER A 48 0.85 -9.65 -10.47
N ALA A 49 1.62 -10.15 -11.43
CA ALA A 49 2.33 -11.41 -11.28
C ALA A 49 3.30 -11.33 -10.08
N PRO A 50 3.75 -12.47 -9.52
CA PRO A 50 4.75 -12.51 -8.45
C PRO A 50 6.04 -11.80 -8.87
N ILE A 51 6.73 -11.21 -7.89
CA ILE A 51 8.04 -10.57 -8.05
C ILE A 51 9.06 -11.25 -7.15
N THR A 52 10.34 -11.00 -7.42
CA THR A 52 11.45 -11.54 -6.61
C THR A 52 11.84 -10.61 -5.46
N GLY A 53 11.53 -9.31 -5.59
CA GLY A 53 11.98 -8.27 -4.66
C GLY A 53 13.45 -7.88 -4.83
N ALA A 54 14.13 -8.46 -5.83
CA ALA A 54 15.54 -8.19 -6.11
C ALA A 54 15.75 -6.97 -7.00
N TYR A 55 14.67 -6.35 -7.51
CA TYR A 55 14.70 -5.26 -8.48
C TYR A 55 15.46 -5.62 -9.75
N ASP A 56 15.35 -6.86 -10.20
CA ASP A 56 15.96 -7.41 -11.39
C ASP A 56 15.11 -7.18 -12.65
N GLU A 57 15.57 -7.72 -13.78
CA GLU A 57 14.87 -7.61 -15.07
C GLU A 57 13.46 -8.21 -15.02
N HIS A 58 13.25 -9.28 -14.24
CA HIS A 58 11.94 -9.87 -14.04
C HIS A 58 10.99 -8.90 -13.34
N ASP A 59 11.42 -8.30 -12.23
CA ASP A 59 10.60 -7.36 -11.46
C ASP A 59 10.24 -6.12 -12.28
N PHE A 60 11.18 -5.61 -13.09
CA PHE A 60 10.91 -4.49 -14.01
C PHE A 60 9.92 -4.86 -15.11
N SER A 61 10.00 -6.08 -15.65
CA SER A 61 9.03 -6.56 -16.65
C SER A 61 7.64 -6.67 -16.04
N VAL A 62 7.51 -7.25 -14.85
CA VAL A 62 6.22 -7.36 -14.12
C VAL A 62 5.66 -5.96 -13.81
N ALA A 63 6.50 -5.01 -13.40
CA ALA A 63 6.09 -3.63 -13.15
C ALA A 63 5.54 -2.94 -14.40
N ALA A 64 6.20 -3.13 -15.56
CA ALA A 64 5.78 -2.56 -16.82
C ALA A 64 4.42 -3.14 -17.29
N ASP A 65 4.27 -4.46 -17.22
CA ASP A 65 3.02 -5.15 -17.57
C ASP A 65 1.87 -4.74 -16.65
N PHE A 66 2.13 -4.64 -15.35
CA PHE A 66 1.14 -4.19 -14.38
C PHE A 66 0.73 -2.74 -14.60
N SER A 67 1.68 -1.84 -14.87
CA SER A 67 1.41 -0.45 -15.22
C SER A 67 0.52 -0.32 -16.46
N LEU A 68 0.78 -1.13 -17.50
CA LEU A 68 -0.03 -1.17 -18.70
C LEU A 68 -1.45 -1.70 -18.42
N ARG A 69 -1.57 -2.74 -17.58
CA ARG A 69 -2.85 -3.25 -17.11
C ARG A 69 -3.67 -2.18 -16.38
N LEU A 70 -3.04 -1.46 -15.43
CA LEU A 70 -3.69 -0.36 -14.69
C LEU A 70 -4.16 0.74 -15.64
N LYS A 71 -3.32 1.14 -16.59
CA LYS A 71 -3.70 2.11 -17.64
C LYS A 71 -4.91 1.63 -18.45
N THR A 72 -4.96 0.35 -18.79
CA THR A 72 -6.08 -0.21 -19.56
C THR A 72 -7.38 -0.19 -18.76
N ILE A 73 -7.30 -0.49 -17.46
CA ILE A 73 -8.48 -0.53 -16.57
C ILE A 73 -8.95 0.87 -16.20
N PHE A 74 -8.04 1.78 -15.88
CA PHE A 74 -8.34 3.08 -15.30
C PHE A 74 -8.28 4.24 -16.31
N GLY A 75 -7.82 3.99 -17.54
CA GLY A 75 -7.64 5.03 -18.55
C GLY A 75 -6.44 5.96 -18.32
N LEU A 76 -5.76 5.84 -17.18
CA LEU A 76 -4.64 6.67 -16.75
C LEU A 76 -3.54 5.81 -16.17
N TYR A 77 -2.28 6.26 -16.30
CA TYR A 77 -1.19 5.70 -15.52
C TYR A 77 -1.38 6.07 -14.05
N ASP A 78 -1.29 5.09 -13.19
CA ASP A 78 -1.33 5.25 -11.74
C ASP A 78 -0.13 4.59 -11.11
N ASN A 79 0.29 5.11 -9.96
CA ASN A 79 1.32 4.48 -9.16
C ASN A 79 0.72 3.25 -8.48
N PHE A 80 1.55 2.28 -8.24
CA PHE A 80 1.22 1.07 -7.52
C PHE A 80 2.20 0.88 -6.37
N GLY A 81 1.79 0.11 -5.40
CA GLY A 81 2.62 -0.27 -4.27
C GLY A 81 3.11 -1.71 -4.39
N SER A 82 3.86 -2.13 -3.41
CA SER A 82 4.29 -3.54 -3.22
C SER A 82 3.69 -4.12 -1.95
N ARG A 83 3.53 -5.43 -1.91
CA ARG A 83 3.10 -6.12 -0.70
C ARG A 83 4.10 -7.19 -0.30
N ILE A 84 4.24 -7.37 1.00
CA ILE A 84 5.10 -8.37 1.62
C ILE A 84 4.32 -9.11 2.70
N SER A 85 4.53 -10.42 2.81
CA SER A 85 3.82 -11.22 3.82
C SER A 85 4.30 -10.89 5.24
N ILE A 86 3.39 -10.92 6.20
CA ILE A 86 3.76 -10.76 7.62
C ILE A 86 4.69 -11.87 8.08
N GLN A 87 4.60 -13.06 7.50
CA GLN A 87 5.51 -14.15 7.78
C GLN A 87 6.97 -13.79 7.40
N ASN A 88 7.19 -13.19 6.22
CA ASN A 88 8.52 -12.77 5.78
C ASN A 88 9.05 -11.67 6.69
N ILE A 89 8.23 -10.66 7.02
CA ILE A 89 8.59 -9.58 7.94
C ILE A 89 9.01 -10.16 9.31
N SER A 90 8.20 -11.06 9.87
CA SER A 90 8.47 -11.68 11.18
C SER A 90 9.72 -12.57 11.18
N SER A 91 10.10 -13.08 10.01
CA SER A 91 11.34 -13.88 9.83
C SER A 91 12.56 -13.01 9.51
N GLY A 92 12.40 -11.69 9.41
CA GLY A 92 13.47 -10.77 9.05
C GLY A 92 13.78 -10.69 7.55
N ASN A 93 12.93 -11.26 6.70
CA ASN A 93 13.06 -11.27 5.24
C ASN A 93 12.33 -10.06 4.63
N PHE A 94 12.84 -8.87 4.85
CA PHE A 94 12.19 -7.61 4.44
C PHE A 94 12.23 -7.32 2.94
N ASN A 95 12.96 -8.09 2.15
CA ASN A 95 13.08 -7.93 0.69
C ASN A 95 12.31 -9.01 -0.10
N ASP A 96 11.68 -9.96 0.57
CA ASP A 96 10.95 -11.06 -0.07
C ASP A 96 9.49 -10.64 -0.33
N TYR A 97 9.31 -9.77 -1.31
CA TYR A 97 8.02 -9.24 -1.74
C TYR A 97 7.22 -10.29 -2.51
N ASP A 98 5.90 -10.22 -2.39
CA ASP A 98 4.97 -11.12 -3.07
C ASP A 98 4.62 -10.62 -4.48
N CYS A 99 4.12 -9.39 -4.58
CA CYS A 99 3.74 -8.78 -5.86
C CYS A 99 3.52 -7.26 -5.71
N PHE A 100 3.32 -6.58 -6.84
CA PHE A 100 2.78 -5.22 -6.84
C PHE A 100 1.26 -5.24 -6.67
N PHE A 101 0.71 -4.14 -6.13
CA PHE A 101 -0.73 -3.98 -5.96
C PHE A 101 -1.19 -2.55 -6.27
N SER A 102 -2.46 -2.42 -6.61
CA SER A 102 -3.15 -1.12 -6.71
C SER A 102 -4.58 -1.26 -6.21
N TYR A 103 -5.12 -0.18 -5.63
CA TYR A 103 -6.52 -0.17 -5.20
C TYR A 103 -7.48 0.01 -6.38
N GLY A 104 -8.59 -0.71 -6.35
CA GLY A 104 -9.71 -0.50 -7.24
C GLY A 104 -10.36 0.86 -7.00
N ARG A 105 -10.84 1.50 -8.07
CA ARG A 105 -11.47 2.82 -8.00
C ARG A 105 -12.98 2.78 -7.84
N ASN A 106 -13.61 1.68 -8.20
CA ASN A 106 -15.05 1.46 -8.09
C ASN A 106 -15.36 -0.02 -7.87
N ASP A 107 -16.59 -0.34 -7.50
CA ASP A 107 -17.02 -1.72 -7.22
C ASP A 107 -17.38 -2.54 -8.48
N ALA A 108 -17.34 -1.93 -9.67
CA ALA A 108 -17.80 -2.55 -10.93
C ALA A 108 -16.69 -3.23 -11.73
N GLY A 109 -15.45 -3.20 -11.26
CA GLY A 109 -14.28 -3.76 -11.96
C GLY A 109 -14.03 -5.24 -11.67
N GLN A 110 -13.23 -5.86 -12.52
CA GLN A 110 -12.62 -7.15 -12.22
C GLN A 110 -11.41 -6.92 -11.31
N TYR A 111 -11.45 -7.44 -10.10
CA TYR A 111 -10.39 -7.34 -9.10
C TYR A 111 -9.84 -8.72 -8.76
N ASP A 112 -8.57 -8.75 -8.35
CA ASP A 112 -7.89 -10.01 -8.05
C ASP A 112 -8.10 -10.42 -6.59
N ALA A 113 -8.30 -9.46 -5.69
CA ALA A 113 -8.51 -9.72 -4.27
C ALA A 113 -9.29 -8.60 -3.57
N VAL A 114 -9.61 -8.85 -2.31
CA VAL A 114 -10.32 -7.91 -1.44
C VAL A 114 -9.50 -7.69 -0.18
N LEU A 115 -9.26 -6.44 0.12
CA LEU A 115 -8.79 -6.00 1.43
C LEU A 115 -10.02 -5.85 2.32
N PRO A 116 -10.20 -6.66 3.38
CA PRO A 116 -11.40 -6.61 4.20
C PRO A 116 -11.53 -5.29 4.96
N ALA A 117 -12.74 -4.90 5.29
CA ALA A 117 -12.97 -3.85 6.27
C ALA A 117 -12.47 -4.31 7.63
N GLY A 118 -11.82 -3.43 8.40
CA GLY A 118 -11.32 -3.79 9.72
C GLY A 118 -10.26 -2.85 10.26
N GLU A 119 -9.58 -3.33 11.28
CA GLU A 119 -8.54 -2.59 11.99
C GLU A 119 -7.18 -2.81 11.35
N TYR A 120 -6.46 -1.71 11.14
CA TYR A 120 -5.14 -1.70 10.52
C TYR A 120 -4.18 -0.83 11.31
N LEU A 121 -2.91 -1.21 11.32
CA LEU A 121 -1.82 -0.31 11.65
C LEU A 121 -1.38 0.39 10.38
N ARG A 122 -1.13 1.68 10.50
CA ARG A 122 -0.52 2.51 9.47
C ARG A 122 0.77 3.07 10.01
N ALA A 123 1.85 2.88 9.28
CA ALA A 123 3.17 3.40 9.64
C ALA A 123 3.78 4.17 8.47
N PHE A 124 4.77 5.01 8.75
CA PHE A 124 5.41 5.83 7.74
C PHE A 124 6.94 5.66 7.81
N SER A 125 7.55 5.44 6.65
CA SER A 125 8.97 5.58 6.46
C SER A 125 9.26 6.86 5.67
N VAL A 126 10.19 7.67 6.15
CA VAL A 126 10.67 8.86 5.44
C VAL A 126 12.14 8.65 5.10
N GLY A 127 12.49 8.78 3.84
CA GLY A 127 13.81 8.52 3.28
C GLY A 127 13.83 7.30 2.37
N SER A 128 15.03 6.86 2.03
CA SER A 128 15.27 5.72 1.15
C SER A 128 14.72 4.40 1.70
N TRP A 129 14.55 3.41 0.83
CA TRP A 129 13.88 2.13 1.15
C TRP A 129 14.64 1.27 2.16
N ASP A 130 15.95 1.46 2.32
CA ASP A 130 16.74 0.81 3.37
C ASP A 130 16.27 1.12 4.79
N ARG A 131 15.52 2.23 4.98
CA ARG A 131 14.91 2.62 6.26
C ARG A 131 13.61 1.88 6.58
N LEU A 132 13.03 1.14 5.64
CA LEU A 132 11.80 0.37 5.85
C LEU A 132 11.97 -0.68 6.96
N LYS A 133 13.15 -1.30 7.04
CA LYS A 133 13.45 -2.26 8.11
C LYS A 133 13.21 -1.70 9.50
N ASP A 134 13.67 -0.47 9.77
CA ASP A 134 13.49 0.17 11.08
C ASP A 134 12.01 0.37 11.40
N VAL A 135 11.19 0.68 10.40
CA VAL A 135 9.75 0.87 10.57
C VAL A 135 9.06 -0.47 10.83
N TYR A 136 9.48 -1.54 10.16
CA TYR A 136 8.96 -2.89 10.43
C TYR A 136 9.33 -3.39 11.81
N ASP A 137 10.57 -3.18 12.26
CA ASP A 137 10.98 -3.53 13.62
C ASP A 137 10.13 -2.79 14.68
N ARG A 138 9.80 -1.52 14.43
CA ARG A 138 8.90 -0.73 15.29
C ARG A 138 7.45 -1.23 15.22
N LEU A 139 6.94 -1.62 14.04
CA LEU A 139 5.61 -2.18 13.88
C LEU A 139 5.45 -3.50 14.65
N LEU A 140 6.45 -4.38 14.58
CA LEU A 140 6.46 -5.65 15.32
C LEU A 140 6.50 -5.40 16.84
N SER A 141 7.36 -4.48 17.29
CA SER A 141 7.43 -4.09 18.72
C SER A 141 6.12 -3.48 19.20
N PHE A 142 5.54 -2.55 18.42
CA PHE A 142 4.25 -1.94 18.74
C PHE A 142 3.13 -2.99 18.84
N ALA A 143 3.09 -3.94 17.89
CA ALA A 143 2.10 -5.01 17.93
C ALA A 143 2.26 -5.87 19.19
N GLN A 144 3.48 -6.23 19.56
CA GLN A 144 3.77 -7.00 20.76
C GLN A 144 3.37 -6.24 22.03
N GLU A 145 3.76 -4.97 22.17
CA GLU A 145 3.46 -4.13 23.35
C GLU A 145 1.95 -3.90 23.58
N HIS A 146 1.17 -3.97 22.48
CA HIS A 146 -0.27 -3.73 22.52
C HIS A 146 -1.11 -4.99 22.38
N GLU A 147 -0.49 -6.17 22.49
CA GLU A 147 -1.16 -7.48 22.38
C GLU A 147 -1.95 -7.62 21.04
N LEU A 148 -1.34 -7.17 19.93
CA LEU A 148 -1.92 -7.26 18.60
C LEU A 148 -1.23 -8.38 17.80
N THR A 149 -2.00 -9.08 16.98
CA THR A 149 -1.48 -10.03 15.99
C THR A 149 -1.61 -9.42 14.60
N LEU A 150 -0.48 -9.14 13.94
CA LEU A 150 -0.45 -8.72 12.55
C LEU A 150 -0.85 -9.91 11.65
N THR A 151 -1.62 -9.64 10.58
CA THR A 151 -2.16 -10.70 9.73
C THR A 151 -2.02 -10.37 8.24
N GLY A 152 -1.86 -11.41 7.42
CA GLY A 152 -1.85 -11.32 5.97
C GLY A 152 -0.60 -10.67 5.40
N PHE A 153 -0.77 -9.51 4.79
CA PHE A 153 0.29 -8.77 4.10
C PHE A 153 0.40 -7.35 4.64
N ALA A 154 1.61 -6.81 4.64
CA ALA A 154 1.84 -5.37 4.70
C ALA A 154 1.81 -4.81 3.27
N TYR A 155 1.14 -3.68 3.09
CA TYR A 155 0.97 -2.97 1.85
C TYR A 155 1.75 -1.67 1.91
N GLU A 156 2.73 -1.52 1.03
CA GLU A 156 3.62 -0.36 0.95
C GLU A 156 3.23 0.53 -0.22
N GLU A 157 3.01 1.81 0.04
CA GLU A 157 2.65 2.79 -0.98
C GLU A 157 3.51 4.05 -0.87
N GLY A 158 4.01 4.54 -2.00
CA GLY A 158 4.59 5.87 -2.09
C GLY A 158 3.51 6.95 -1.98
N LEU A 159 3.73 7.96 -1.14
CA LEU A 159 2.78 9.04 -0.95
C LEU A 159 3.11 10.28 -1.79
N ASN A 160 4.37 10.52 -2.09
CA ASN A 160 4.87 11.76 -2.72
C ASN A 160 5.68 11.54 -4.00
N GLU A 161 5.56 10.41 -4.66
CA GLU A 161 6.32 10.05 -5.86
C GLU A 161 6.26 11.12 -6.96
N MET A 162 5.09 11.77 -7.14
CA MET A 162 4.90 12.83 -8.14
C MET A 162 5.56 14.17 -7.76
N ALA A 163 5.91 14.36 -6.50
CA ALA A 163 6.50 15.59 -5.95
C ALA A 163 7.92 15.39 -5.42
N LEU A 164 8.49 14.20 -5.65
CA LEU A 164 9.81 13.84 -5.14
C LEU A 164 10.91 14.69 -5.78
N ARG A 165 11.77 15.27 -4.94
CA ARG A 165 12.97 15.99 -5.38
C ARG A 165 14.24 15.18 -5.12
N GLU A 166 14.33 14.60 -3.93
CA GLU A 166 15.44 13.77 -3.48
C GLU A 166 14.92 12.49 -2.83
N LEU A 167 15.69 11.40 -2.90
CA LEU A 167 15.28 10.11 -2.31
C LEU A 167 15.07 10.19 -0.79
N ASP A 168 15.77 11.10 -0.13
CA ASP A 168 15.62 11.32 1.31
C ASP A 168 14.27 11.93 1.69
N ASP A 169 13.57 12.52 0.73
CA ASP A 169 12.20 13.04 0.91
C ASP A 169 11.11 12.00 0.61
N TYR A 170 11.49 10.79 0.15
CA TYR A 170 10.51 9.76 -0.20
C TYR A 170 9.72 9.30 1.02
N ILE A 171 8.41 9.22 0.87
CA ILE A 171 7.53 8.80 1.97
C ILE A 171 6.81 7.52 1.55
N THR A 172 7.12 6.43 2.26
CA THR A 172 6.40 5.17 2.15
C THR A 172 5.40 5.06 3.29
N MET A 173 4.15 4.82 2.95
CA MET A 173 3.12 4.41 3.90
C MET A 173 3.01 2.89 3.91
N ILE A 174 3.08 2.30 5.09
CA ILE A 174 2.88 0.87 5.31
C ILE A 174 1.51 0.68 5.98
N THR A 175 0.69 -0.21 5.44
CA THR A 175 -0.62 -0.56 6.01
C THR A 175 -0.70 -2.07 6.23
N VAL A 176 -1.02 -2.50 7.44
CA VAL A 176 -1.11 -3.93 7.82
C VAL A 176 -2.31 -4.20 8.72
N ALA A 177 -3.08 -5.25 8.41
CA ALA A 177 -4.21 -5.67 9.23
C ALA A 177 -3.73 -6.28 10.55
N TYR A 178 -4.51 -6.06 11.61
CA TYR A 178 -4.28 -6.71 12.89
C TYR A 178 -5.58 -7.20 13.54
N THR A 179 -5.41 -8.15 14.45
CA THR A 179 -6.46 -8.59 15.39
C THR A 179 -5.96 -8.41 16.81
N ALA A 180 -6.85 -8.11 17.74
CA ALA A 180 -6.50 -8.16 19.16
C ALA A 180 -6.26 -9.62 19.55
N GLN A 181 -5.25 -9.90 20.35
CA GLN A 181 -5.09 -11.23 20.95
C GLN A 181 -6.26 -11.47 21.90
N PRO A 182 -6.85 -12.67 21.89
CA PRO A 182 -7.86 -12.99 22.90
C PRO A 182 -7.22 -12.86 24.26
N ALA A 183 -7.90 -12.16 25.20
CA ALA A 183 -7.44 -12.06 26.57
C ALA A 183 -7.12 -13.45 27.09
N SER A 184 -5.88 -13.66 27.53
CA SER A 184 -5.47 -14.92 28.14
C SER A 184 -6.36 -15.15 29.36
N THR A 185 -7.30 -16.08 29.25
CA THR A 185 -8.10 -16.51 30.41
C THR A 185 -7.10 -17.21 31.34
N ILE A 186 -6.64 -16.48 32.34
CA ILE A 186 -5.84 -17.05 33.44
C ILE A 186 -6.79 -18.01 34.18
N SER A 187 -6.55 -19.29 34.01
CA SER A 187 -7.21 -20.36 34.78
C SER A 187 -6.47 -20.60 36.07
#